data_78f19fad02237da2829a6172e7a06dd9
#
_entry.id   78f19fad02237da2829a6172e7a06dd9
#
_cell.length_a   1.000
_cell.length_b   1.000
_cell.length_c   1.000
_cell.angle_alpha   90.00
_cell.angle_beta   90.00
_cell.angle_gamma   90.00
#
_symmetry.space_group_name_H-M   'P 1'
#
loop_
_entity.id
_entity.type
_entity.pdbx_description
1 polymer ?
#
loop_
_entity_poly.entity_id
_entity_poly.type
_entity_poly.pdbx_seq_one_letter_code
_entity_poly.pdbx_strand_id
1 'polypeptide(L)'
;MKQVLLIRPKPHSDTIGLQHVMVVEPLELEYLLGNVPGELQGMFNVQIIDFILDQRSFDEVLEEYQPSIVAFTGYNTHVNVINDMARKAKAFDSGMITAVGGVHAEVNREDFQSEGMDLILWKQGIKAFQELLRRVAENDDEANGDGRGIPEINWISAFQKEVDSWERAASFPYNPPLRSGTEKYRTHYYYMFHSPCALMKTSFGCPFQCSFCYCRVITGGKYYTRPMAEVIEELKSIEEEEIYIVDDDFLFSKDRIEEFLEAVEREKIKKRYLVYGRSDFVAEHPEIMMRLKDAGLQAVIIGLESAREADLIRYNKRTSIEMNHKAIRILQGLDIEIYGTLILPLDFTKKDFKALRIWLKRMDLTFVNLQPLTPLKGTEIYGDYVKDFIEDPKAHEKWDMAHVVLRPDAMTVRQFYFEIMKLYYAIVMRPKNILRLLGKYGMRENLKMLKGSQKVSAQYMKKLMKG
;
A
#
# COMPACT_ATOMS: atom_id res chain seq x y z
N MET A 1 -7.15 -32.40 -3.72
CA MET A 1 -6.46 -31.13 -3.40
C MET A 1 -7.40 -30.21 -2.65
N LYS A 2 -7.00 -29.73 -1.47
CA LYS A 2 -7.76 -28.72 -0.73
C LYS A 2 -7.64 -27.37 -1.42
N GLN A 3 -8.75 -26.65 -1.52
CA GLN A 3 -8.76 -25.31 -2.09
C GLN A 3 -8.37 -24.28 -1.02
N VAL A 4 -7.45 -23.40 -1.37
CA VAL A 4 -7.00 -22.29 -0.52
C VAL A 4 -7.17 -20.99 -1.30
N LEU A 5 -7.92 -20.05 -0.78
CA LEU A 5 -8.10 -18.74 -1.40
C LEU A 5 -7.29 -17.67 -0.67
N LEU A 6 -6.47 -16.97 -1.42
CA LEU A 6 -5.76 -15.77 -0.98
C LEU A 6 -6.53 -14.55 -1.52
N ILE A 7 -7.10 -13.74 -0.66
CA ILE A 7 -8.07 -12.72 -1.04
C ILE A 7 -7.57 -11.32 -0.75
N ARG A 8 -7.58 -10.47 -1.79
CA ARG A 8 -7.55 -9.02 -1.64
C ARG A 8 -8.98 -8.48 -1.78
N PRO A 9 -9.60 -7.99 -0.70
CA PRO A 9 -10.95 -7.45 -0.77
C PRO A 9 -10.99 -6.12 -1.51
N LYS A 10 -12.15 -5.77 -2.01
CA LYS A 10 -12.44 -4.43 -2.49
C LYS A 10 -12.66 -3.51 -1.30
N PRO A 11 -12.10 -2.29 -1.27
CA PRO A 11 -12.37 -1.34 -0.20
C PRO A 11 -13.86 -1.03 -0.06
N HIS A 12 -14.28 -0.69 1.16
CA HIS A 12 -15.65 -0.28 1.43
C HIS A 12 -16.07 0.91 0.54
N SER A 13 -17.35 0.99 0.17
CA SER A 13 -17.86 2.02 -0.75
C SER A 13 -17.73 3.46 -0.23
N ASP A 14 -17.65 3.65 1.08
CA ASP A 14 -17.47 4.96 1.72
C ASP A 14 -16.00 5.41 1.76
N THR A 15 -15.04 4.51 1.48
CA THR A 15 -13.63 4.84 1.38
C THR A 15 -13.41 5.78 0.18
N ILE A 16 -12.78 6.92 0.42
CA ILE A 16 -12.28 7.79 -0.65
C ILE A 16 -10.93 7.24 -1.08
N GLY A 17 -10.93 6.41 -2.10
CA GLY A 17 -9.74 5.63 -2.41
C GLY A 17 -9.07 6.01 -3.72
N LEU A 18 -7.77 5.75 -3.79
CA LEU A 18 -6.96 5.91 -4.99
C LEU A 18 -7.24 4.83 -6.05
N GLN A 19 -8.05 3.79 -5.75
CA GLN A 19 -8.42 2.73 -6.69
C GLN A 19 -9.08 3.22 -7.99
N HIS A 20 -9.44 4.49 -8.06
CA HIS A 20 -9.95 5.10 -9.29
C HIS A 20 -8.85 5.65 -10.20
N VAL A 21 -7.63 5.78 -9.69
CA VAL A 21 -6.48 6.31 -10.42
C VAL A 21 -5.27 5.38 -10.39
N MET A 22 -5.32 4.33 -9.57
CA MET A 22 -4.32 3.26 -9.54
C MET A 22 -4.95 1.95 -9.07
N VAL A 23 -4.54 0.85 -9.67
CA VAL A 23 -4.79 -0.51 -9.21
C VAL A 23 -3.48 -1.27 -9.35
N VAL A 24 -2.87 -1.62 -8.25
CA VAL A 24 -1.58 -2.34 -8.23
C VAL A 24 -1.78 -3.81 -7.88
N GLU A 25 -0.85 -4.68 -8.25
CA GLU A 25 -0.93 -6.11 -7.93
C GLU A 25 -0.85 -6.37 -6.41
N PRO A 26 -1.45 -7.45 -5.91
CA PRO A 26 -1.35 -7.85 -4.51
C PRO A 26 -0.04 -8.64 -4.26
N LEU A 27 1.10 -7.94 -4.33
CA LEU A 27 2.43 -8.52 -4.26
C LEU A 27 2.63 -9.44 -3.04
N GLU A 28 2.04 -9.09 -1.90
CA GLU A 28 2.10 -9.90 -0.68
C GLU A 28 1.44 -11.27 -0.85
N LEU A 29 0.35 -11.37 -1.62
CA LEU A 29 -0.31 -12.66 -1.91
C LEU A 29 0.48 -13.49 -2.91
N GLU A 30 1.14 -12.85 -3.86
CA GLU A 30 2.05 -13.51 -4.81
C GLU A 30 3.27 -14.09 -4.08
N TYR A 31 3.78 -13.41 -3.03
CA TYR A 31 4.80 -13.96 -2.14
C TYR A 31 4.28 -15.18 -1.37
N LEU A 32 3.06 -15.16 -0.84
CA LEU A 32 2.48 -16.35 -0.19
C LEU A 32 2.41 -17.52 -1.16
N LEU A 33 1.92 -17.29 -2.37
CA LEU A 33 1.80 -18.32 -3.40
C LEU A 33 3.17 -18.88 -3.81
N GLY A 34 4.18 -18.02 -4.00
CA GLY A 34 5.54 -18.42 -4.38
C GLY A 34 6.30 -19.16 -3.28
N ASN A 35 5.78 -19.15 -2.06
CA ASN A 35 6.38 -19.75 -0.88
C ASN A 35 5.54 -20.90 -0.29
N VAL A 36 4.61 -21.47 -1.05
CA VAL A 36 3.97 -22.74 -0.68
C VAL A 36 5.04 -23.81 -0.57
N PRO A 37 5.13 -24.55 0.56
CA PRO A 37 6.17 -25.58 0.75
C PRO A 37 6.14 -26.63 -0.35
N GLY A 38 7.33 -26.99 -0.88
CA GLY A 38 7.45 -27.92 -1.99
C GLY A 38 6.88 -29.31 -1.68
N GLU A 39 7.02 -29.75 -0.43
CA GLU A 39 6.48 -31.02 0.07
C GLU A 39 4.94 -31.07 0.09
N LEU A 40 4.29 -29.91 0.06
CA LEU A 40 2.82 -29.77 0.05
C LEU A 40 2.26 -29.48 -1.35
N GLN A 41 3.12 -29.37 -2.36
CA GLN A 41 2.67 -29.22 -3.74
C GLN A 41 1.86 -30.45 -4.16
N GLY A 42 0.65 -30.19 -4.71
CA GLY A 42 -0.31 -31.25 -5.04
C GLY A 42 -1.31 -31.60 -3.93
N MET A 43 -1.07 -31.19 -2.67
CA MET A 43 -2.07 -31.29 -1.59
C MET A 43 -3.02 -30.08 -1.59
N PHE A 44 -2.51 -28.90 -1.92
CA PHE A 44 -3.25 -27.64 -1.94
C PHE A 44 -3.30 -27.05 -3.35
N ASN A 45 -4.48 -26.55 -3.71
CA ASN A 45 -4.67 -25.66 -4.87
C ASN A 45 -4.86 -24.24 -4.34
N VAL A 46 -3.82 -23.42 -4.40
CA VAL A 46 -3.81 -22.05 -3.86
C VAL A 46 -4.13 -21.07 -4.98
N GLN A 47 -5.19 -20.27 -4.82
CA GLN A 47 -5.69 -19.31 -5.80
C GLN A 47 -5.71 -17.90 -5.23
N ILE A 48 -5.31 -16.91 -6.03
CA ILE A 48 -5.43 -15.48 -5.69
C ILE A 48 -6.72 -14.92 -6.30
N ILE A 49 -7.55 -14.31 -5.47
CA ILE A 49 -8.76 -13.58 -5.88
C ILE A 49 -8.60 -12.11 -5.51
N ASP A 50 -8.55 -11.28 -6.54
CA ASP A 50 -8.44 -9.83 -6.38
C ASP A 50 -9.79 -9.16 -6.65
N PHE A 51 -10.59 -8.92 -5.62
CA PHE A 51 -11.90 -8.30 -5.73
C PHE A 51 -11.90 -6.83 -6.18
N ILE A 52 -10.75 -6.20 -6.30
CA ILE A 52 -10.68 -4.88 -6.96
C ILE A 52 -10.97 -5.05 -8.47
N LEU A 53 -10.59 -6.18 -9.06
CA LEU A 53 -10.72 -6.49 -10.47
C LEU A 53 -11.73 -7.61 -10.77
N ASP A 54 -11.85 -8.59 -9.89
CA ASP A 54 -12.82 -9.68 -10.01
C ASP A 54 -14.24 -9.14 -9.77
N GLN A 55 -15.15 -9.47 -10.68
CA GLN A 55 -16.53 -8.96 -10.65
C GLN A 55 -17.51 -9.90 -9.93
N ARG A 56 -17.08 -11.13 -9.60
CA ARG A 56 -17.89 -12.07 -8.82
C ARG A 56 -18.11 -11.56 -7.41
N SER A 57 -19.21 -11.92 -6.79
CA SER A 57 -19.41 -11.75 -5.36
C SER A 57 -18.55 -12.75 -4.57
N PHE A 58 -18.36 -12.48 -3.28
CA PHE A 58 -17.63 -13.42 -2.43
C PHE A 58 -18.39 -14.75 -2.28
N ASP A 59 -19.73 -14.69 -2.22
CA ASP A 59 -20.57 -15.87 -2.09
C ASP A 59 -20.44 -16.77 -3.34
N GLU A 60 -20.45 -16.19 -4.56
CA GLU A 60 -20.20 -16.95 -5.82
C GLU A 60 -18.80 -17.61 -5.83
N VAL A 61 -17.79 -16.93 -5.29
CA VAL A 61 -16.43 -17.48 -5.18
C VAL A 61 -16.39 -18.63 -4.16
N LEU A 62 -17.08 -18.54 -3.03
CA LEU A 62 -17.19 -19.63 -2.05
C LEU A 62 -17.89 -20.85 -2.65
N GLU A 63 -18.99 -20.65 -3.37
CA GLU A 63 -19.74 -21.73 -4.05
C GLU A 63 -18.89 -22.43 -5.13
N GLU A 64 -18.13 -21.66 -5.92
CA GLU A 64 -17.30 -22.19 -6.99
C GLU A 64 -16.12 -23.01 -6.49
N TYR A 65 -15.39 -22.50 -5.48
CA TYR A 65 -14.14 -23.10 -5.02
C TYR A 65 -14.29 -24.04 -3.84
N GLN A 66 -15.34 -23.93 -3.04
CA GLN A 66 -15.53 -24.72 -1.80
C GLN A 66 -14.24 -24.76 -0.96
N PRO A 67 -13.65 -23.60 -0.57
CA PRO A 67 -12.32 -23.57 0.02
C PRO A 67 -12.29 -24.13 1.43
N SER A 68 -11.17 -24.82 1.75
CA SER A 68 -10.87 -25.24 3.13
C SER A 68 -10.25 -24.10 3.95
N ILE A 69 -9.54 -23.18 3.25
CA ILE A 69 -8.86 -22.04 3.86
C ILE A 69 -9.16 -20.79 3.04
N VAL A 70 -9.50 -19.70 3.72
CA VAL A 70 -9.59 -18.36 3.15
C VAL A 70 -8.68 -17.43 3.93
N ALA A 71 -7.65 -16.89 3.25
CA ALA A 71 -6.69 -15.95 3.85
C ALA A 71 -6.83 -14.58 3.20
N PHE A 72 -6.99 -13.55 4.04
CA PHE A 72 -7.20 -12.17 3.61
C PHE A 72 -5.95 -11.32 3.79
N THR A 73 -5.78 -10.32 2.92
CA THR A 73 -4.83 -9.23 3.10
C THR A 73 -5.54 -7.89 3.00
N GLY A 74 -5.02 -6.88 3.70
CA GLY A 74 -5.58 -5.54 3.57
C GLY A 74 -4.90 -4.49 4.43
N TYR A 75 -5.24 -3.26 4.10
CA TYR A 75 -4.88 -2.07 4.87
C TYR A 75 -5.97 -1.76 5.90
N ASN A 76 -5.77 -0.70 6.68
CA ASN A 76 -6.74 -0.20 7.64
C ASN A 76 -8.18 -0.12 7.07
N THR A 77 -8.34 0.44 5.89
CA THR A 77 -9.64 0.63 5.24
C THR A 77 -10.38 -0.66 4.86
N HIS A 78 -9.73 -1.82 4.98
CA HIS A 78 -10.31 -3.13 4.66
C HIS A 78 -10.81 -3.91 5.88
N VAL A 79 -10.51 -3.45 7.11
CA VAL A 79 -10.79 -4.19 8.34
C VAL A 79 -12.25 -4.63 8.43
N ASN A 80 -13.20 -3.71 8.27
CA ASN A 80 -14.62 -4.03 8.37
C ASN A 80 -15.07 -4.98 7.27
N VAL A 81 -14.57 -4.81 6.04
CA VAL A 81 -14.88 -5.71 4.92
C VAL A 81 -14.31 -7.10 5.16
N ILE A 82 -13.07 -7.21 5.64
CA ILE A 82 -12.43 -8.50 5.95
C ILE A 82 -13.20 -9.23 7.06
N ASN A 83 -13.57 -8.54 8.13
CA ASN A 83 -14.34 -9.13 9.22
C ASN A 83 -15.74 -9.60 8.74
N ASP A 84 -16.39 -8.87 7.83
CA ASP A 84 -17.65 -9.28 7.22
C ASP A 84 -17.47 -10.51 6.32
N MET A 85 -16.42 -10.55 5.51
CA MET A 85 -16.12 -11.70 4.65
C MET A 85 -15.76 -12.93 5.48
N ALA A 86 -15.02 -12.79 6.58
CA ALA A 86 -14.71 -13.89 7.49
C ALA A 86 -15.98 -14.49 8.12
N ARG A 87 -16.92 -13.65 8.60
CA ARG A 87 -18.22 -14.13 9.09
C ARG A 87 -19.03 -14.87 8.02
N LYS A 88 -19.03 -14.36 6.78
CA LYS A 88 -19.69 -15.05 5.65
C LYS A 88 -19.05 -16.40 5.35
N ALA A 89 -17.72 -16.48 5.36
CA ALA A 89 -17.00 -17.73 5.18
C ALA A 89 -17.39 -18.78 6.22
N LYS A 90 -17.46 -18.38 7.50
CA LYS A 90 -17.92 -19.26 8.59
C LYS A 90 -19.40 -19.63 8.52
N ALA A 91 -20.25 -18.75 8.02
CA ALA A 91 -21.66 -19.03 7.80
C ALA A 91 -21.87 -20.00 6.62
N PHE A 92 -21.01 -19.95 5.61
CA PHE A 92 -21.01 -20.88 4.49
C PHE A 92 -20.54 -22.28 4.90
N ASP A 93 -19.43 -22.37 5.61
CA ASP A 93 -18.89 -23.61 6.20
C ASP A 93 -18.17 -23.29 7.52
N SER A 94 -18.70 -23.75 8.63
CA SER A 94 -18.12 -23.54 9.97
C SER A 94 -16.73 -24.21 10.14
N GLY A 95 -16.44 -25.25 9.34
CA GLY A 95 -15.14 -25.92 9.30
C GLY A 95 -14.07 -25.20 8.49
N MET A 96 -14.44 -24.20 7.65
CA MET A 96 -13.50 -23.41 6.88
C MET A 96 -12.59 -22.60 7.79
N ILE A 97 -11.27 -22.64 7.54
CA ILE A 97 -10.29 -21.85 8.28
C ILE A 97 -10.20 -20.46 7.67
N THR A 98 -10.38 -19.43 8.50
CA THR A 98 -10.21 -18.03 8.10
C THR A 98 -8.96 -17.45 8.71
N ALA A 99 -8.14 -16.78 7.90
CA ALA A 99 -6.90 -16.16 8.33
C ALA A 99 -6.77 -14.74 7.77
N VAL A 100 -6.06 -13.86 8.47
CA VAL A 100 -5.73 -12.53 7.99
C VAL A 100 -4.26 -12.20 8.22
N GLY A 101 -3.65 -11.51 7.26
CA GLY A 101 -2.31 -10.96 7.35
C GLY A 101 -2.24 -9.56 6.72
N GLY A 102 -1.02 -9.09 6.46
CA GLY A 102 -0.78 -7.81 5.81
C GLY A 102 -0.56 -6.66 6.79
N VAL A 103 -0.39 -5.46 6.22
CA VAL A 103 0.11 -4.27 6.93
C VAL A 103 -0.68 -3.92 8.20
N HIS A 104 -2.02 -3.97 8.14
CA HIS A 104 -2.82 -3.61 9.31
C HIS A 104 -2.73 -4.66 10.42
N ALA A 105 -2.71 -5.94 10.06
CA ALA A 105 -2.55 -7.04 11.02
C ALA A 105 -1.19 -6.97 11.77
N GLU A 106 -0.14 -6.46 11.11
CA GLU A 106 1.17 -6.26 11.74
C GLU A 106 1.18 -5.20 12.85
N VAL A 107 0.27 -4.24 12.80
CA VAL A 107 0.26 -3.08 13.71
C VAL A 107 -0.91 -3.13 14.69
N ASN A 108 -2.10 -3.51 14.23
CA ASN A 108 -3.36 -3.44 14.99
C ASN A 108 -4.14 -4.75 14.89
N ARG A 109 -3.51 -5.86 15.27
CA ARG A 109 -4.10 -7.20 15.19
C ARG A 109 -5.44 -7.34 15.91
N GLU A 110 -5.64 -6.58 16.99
CA GLU A 110 -6.85 -6.60 17.78
C GLU A 110 -8.12 -6.20 16.98
N ASP A 111 -7.96 -5.46 15.90
CA ASP A 111 -9.07 -5.06 15.03
C ASP A 111 -9.62 -6.24 14.20
N PHE A 112 -8.88 -7.36 14.15
CA PHE A 112 -9.30 -8.63 13.53
C PHE A 112 -9.70 -9.71 14.55
N GLN A 113 -9.63 -9.45 15.84
CA GLN A 113 -10.12 -10.34 16.88
C GLN A 113 -11.65 -10.31 16.93
N SER A 114 -12.29 -10.80 15.86
CA SER A 114 -13.75 -10.78 15.67
C SER A 114 -14.27 -12.20 15.45
N GLU A 115 -15.55 -12.38 15.74
CA GLU A 115 -16.25 -13.62 15.40
C GLU A 115 -16.12 -13.92 13.90
N GLY A 116 -15.67 -15.13 13.59
CA GLY A 116 -15.41 -15.56 12.20
C GLY A 116 -13.97 -15.47 11.74
N MET A 117 -13.04 -14.89 12.53
CA MET A 117 -11.60 -14.90 12.23
C MET A 117 -10.87 -15.88 13.13
N ASP A 118 -10.27 -16.92 12.54
CA ASP A 118 -9.57 -17.96 13.30
C ASP A 118 -8.11 -17.59 13.60
N LEU A 119 -7.41 -17.00 12.64
CA LEU A 119 -5.96 -16.78 12.71
C LEU A 119 -5.56 -15.38 12.23
N ILE A 120 -4.61 -14.80 12.94
CA ILE A 120 -3.94 -13.55 12.55
C ILE A 120 -2.45 -13.86 12.29
N LEU A 121 -2.06 -13.84 11.01
CA LEU A 121 -0.72 -14.18 10.55
C LEU A 121 0.14 -12.91 10.51
N TRP A 122 0.87 -12.63 11.57
CA TRP A 122 1.67 -11.41 11.75
C TRP A 122 3.13 -11.72 12.12
N LYS A 123 4.00 -10.72 12.20
CA LYS A 123 5.45 -10.80 12.45
C LYS A 123 6.25 -11.53 11.36
N GLN A 124 5.83 -12.69 10.95
CA GLN A 124 6.45 -13.54 9.93
C GLN A 124 5.36 -14.19 9.07
N GLY A 125 4.53 -13.37 8.41
CA GLY A 125 3.30 -13.81 7.74
C GLY A 125 3.50 -14.95 6.74
N ILE A 126 4.60 -14.96 5.96
CA ILE A 126 4.89 -16.05 5.01
C ILE A 126 5.17 -17.35 5.76
N LYS A 127 6.02 -17.34 6.79
CA LYS A 127 6.30 -18.51 7.63
C LYS A 127 5.02 -19.02 8.32
N ALA A 128 4.21 -18.09 8.84
CA ALA A 128 2.95 -18.45 9.48
C ALA A 128 1.98 -19.14 8.50
N PHE A 129 1.92 -18.66 7.26
CA PHE A 129 1.13 -19.30 6.21
C PHE A 129 1.67 -20.69 5.83
N GLN A 130 2.97 -20.84 5.68
CA GLN A 130 3.60 -22.15 5.44
C GLN A 130 3.27 -23.16 6.54
N GLU A 131 3.39 -22.73 7.79
CA GLU A 131 3.10 -23.58 8.96
C GLU A 131 1.60 -23.90 9.08
N LEU A 132 0.71 -22.95 8.73
CA LEU A 132 -0.73 -23.22 8.62
C LEU A 132 -1.00 -24.37 7.64
N LEU A 133 -0.40 -24.33 6.45
CA LEU A 133 -0.57 -25.39 5.46
C LEU A 133 -0.07 -26.75 5.96
N ARG A 134 1.10 -26.80 6.64
CA ARG A 134 1.63 -28.05 7.22
C ARG A 134 0.68 -28.65 8.24
N ARG A 135 0.19 -27.85 9.17
CA ARG A 135 -0.75 -28.31 10.20
C ARG A 135 -2.07 -28.81 9.63
N VAL A 136 -2.58 -28.15 8.59
CA VAL A 136 -3.79 -28.63 7.90
C VAL A 136 -3.54 -29.96 7.18
N ALA A 137 -2.35 -30.17 6.62
CA ALA A 137 -1.97 -31.44 6.00
C ALA A 137 -1.83 -32.57 7.05
N GLU A 138 -1.14 -32.33 8.15
CA GLU A 138 -0.93 -33.29 9.25
C GLU A 138 -2.26 -33.73 9.91
N ASN A 139 -3.14 -32.78 10.19
CA ASN A 139 -4.44 -33.09 10.78
C ASN A 139 -5.37 -33.91 9.86
N ASP A 140 -5.17 -33.84 8.53
CA ASP A 140 -5.88 -34.67 7.57
C ASP A 140 -5.42 -36.15 7.62
N ASP A 141 -4.12 -36.37 7.76
CA ASP A 141 -3.56 -37.71 7.85
C ASP A 141 -4.04 -38.42 9.14
N GLU A 142 -4.13 -37.69 10.24
CA GLU A 142 -4.69 -38.21 11.51
C GLU A 142 -6.19 -38.52 11.41
N ALA A 143 -6.97 -37.65 10.75
CA ALA A 143 -8.42 -37.84 10.56
C ALA A 143 -8.73 -39.01 9.64
N ASN A 144 -7.89 -39.29 8.65
CA ASN A 144 -8.04 -40.42 7.72
C ASN A 144 -7.60 -41.77 8.34
N GLY A 145 -6.87 -41.76 9.47
CA GLY A 145 -6.32 -42.94 10.13
C GLY A 145 -7.33 -43.75 10.97
N ASP A 146 -8.39 -43.17 11.52
CA ASP A 146 -9.32 -43.87 12.43
C ASP A 146 -10.81 -43.66 12.15
N GLY A 147 -11.19 -42.93 11.10
CA GLY A 147 -12.59 -42.79 10.66
C GLY A 147 -13.48 -41.99 11.57
N ARG A 148 -12.95 -41.25 12.52
CA ARG A 148 -13.70 -40.37 13.44
C ARG A 148 -13.46 -38.92 13.09
N GLY A 149 -14.51 -38.24 12.71
CA GLY A 149 -14.58 -36.90 12.16
C GLY A 149 -13.68 -35.84 12.81
N ILE A 150 -13.53 -34.75 12.08
CA ILE A 150 -12.76 -33.52 12.28
C ILE A 150 -12.24 -33.39 13.71
N PRO A 151 -10.90 -33.44 13.96
CA PRO A 151 -10.36 -33.12 15.27
C PRO A 151 -10.80 -31.72 15.66
N GLU A 152 -11.33 -31.57 16.87
CA GLU A 152 -11.71 -30.28 17.42
C GLU A 152 -10.64 -29.22 17.15
N ILE A 153 -11.06 -28.05 16.75
CA ILE A 153 -10.31 -26.84 16.38
C ILE A 153 -9.33 -26.35 17.48
N ASN A 154 -8.97 -27.17 18.43
CA ASN A 154 -8.08 -26.84 19.55
C ASN A 154 -6.64 -26.46 19.11
N TRP A 155 -6.15 -26.99 17.97
CA TRP A 155 -4.83 -26.65 17.46
C TRP A 155 -4.73 -25.22 16.94
N ILE A 156 -5.82 -24.63 16.43
CA ILE A 156 -5.84 -23.25 15.89
C ILE A 156 -5.46 -22.24 16.99
N SER A 157 -6.10 -22.37 18.18
CA SER A 157 -5.77 -21.50 19.31
C SER A 157 -4.34 -21.70 19.81
N ALA A 158 -3.83 -22.94 19.79
CA ALA A 158 -2.44 -23.22 20.14
C ALA A 158 -1.47 -22.63 19.10
N PHE A 159 -1.79 -22.75 17.82
CA PHE A 159 -1.01 -22.16 16.74
C PHE A 159 -1.01 -20.65 16.79
N GLN A 160 -2.16 -19.99 17.08
CA GLN A 160 -2.17 -18.54 17.27
C GLN A 160 -1.24 -18.09 18.40
N LYS A 161 -1.23 -18.80 19.54
CA LYS A 161 -0.32 -18.51 20.65
C LYS A 161 1.15 -18.67 20.26
N GLU A 162 1.45 -19.67 19.43
CA GLU A 162 2.80 -19.88 18.91
C GLU A 162 3.21 -18.73 18.00
N VAL A 163 2.39 -18.33 17.02
CA VAL A 163 2.63 -17.16 16.16
C VAL A 163 2.83 -15.90 17.00
N ASP A 164 2.03 -15.71 18.04
CA ASP A 164 2.14 -14.58 18.96
C ASP A 164 3.48 -14.55 19.73
N SER A 165 4.10 -15.71 19.94
CA SER A 165 5.40 -15.82 20.61
C SER A 165 6.60 -15.54 19.71
N TRP A 166 6.44 -15.56 18.39
CA TRP A 166 7.55 -15.34 17.47
C TRP A 166 8.09 -13.93 17.54
N GLU A 167 9.38 -13.78 17.25
CA GLU A 167 9.99 -12.47 17.03
C GLU A 167 9.74 -12.02 15.58
N ARG A 168 9.87 -10.72 15.34
CA ARG A 168 9.82 -10.18 13.96
C ARG A 168 11.03 -10.69 13.19
N ALA A 169 10.81 -11.03 11.91
CA ALA A 169 11.90 -11.47 11.03
C ALA A 169 13.02 -10.42 10.99
N ALA A 170 14.27 -10.92 11.06
CA ALA A 170 15.47 -10.10 10.91
C ALA A 170 16.03 -10.09 9.47
N SER A 171 15.44 -10.88 8.59
CA SER A 171 15.81 -11.02 7.17
C SER A 171 14.58 -11.44 6.37
N PHE A 172 14.69 -11.44 5.06
CA PHE A 172 13.63 -11.86 4.15
C PHE A 172 14.11 -13.03 3.27
N PRO A 173 14.30 -14.25 3.84
CA PRO A 173 14.85 -15.41 3.14
C PRO A 173 13.75 -16.17 2.39
N TYR A 174 12.96 -15.49 1.56
CA TYR A 174 11.82 -16.10 0.88
C TYR A 174 12.02 -16.12 -0.63
N ASN A 175 11.41 -17.11 -1.28
CA ASN A 175 11.35 -17.16 -2.73
C ASN A 175 10.70 -15.91 -3.33
N PRO A 176 11.02 -15.54 -4.58
CA PRO A 176 10.35 -14.46 -5.29
C PRO A 176 8.82 -14.67 -5.35
N PRO A 177 8.05 -13.60 -5.56
CA PRO A 177 6.61 -13.70 -5.72
C PRO A 177 6.26 -14.48 -6.99
N LEU A 178 5.24 -15.35 -6.91
CA LEU A 178 4.75 -16.12 -8.06
C LEU A 178 3.63 -15.36 -8.77
N ARG A 179 4.00 -14.56 -9.78
CA ARG A 179 3.09 -13.66 -10.50
C ARG A 179 2.08 -14.36 -11.40
N SER A 180 2.28 -15.64 -11.73
CA SER A 180 1.27 -16.44 -12.45
C SER A 180 -0.06 -16.56 -11.70
N GLY A 181 -0.05 -16.39 -10.36
CA GLY A 181 -1.27 -16.36 -9.55
C GLY A 181 -2.22 -15.20 -9.88
N THR A 182 -1.69 -14.12 -10.46
CA THR A 182 -2.45 -12.93 -10.86
C THR A 182 -2.49 -12.72 -12.38
N GLU A 183 -2.06 -13.69 -13.17
CA GLU A 183 -1.93 -13.60 -14.63
C GLU A 183 -3.16 -12.98 -15.31
N LYS A 184 -4.36 -13.45 -14.94
CA LYS A 184 -5.63 -12.95 -15.48
C LYS A 184 -5.91 -11.47 -15.22
N TYR A 185 -5.19 -10.86 -14.27
CA TYR A 185 -5.38 -9.46 -13.87
C TYR A 185 -4.24 -8.53 -14.33
N ARG A 186 -3.06 -9.07 -14.73
CA ARG A 186 -1.81 -8.30 -14.93
C ARG A 186 -1.96 -7.10 -15.85
N THR A 187 -2.66 -7.23 -16.95
CA THR A 187 -2.90 -6.13 -17.92
C THR A 187 -3.75 -4.99 -17.35
N HIS A 188 -4.39 -5.20 -16.20
CA HIS A 188 -5.25 -4.22 -15.53
C HIS A 188 -4.54 -3.50 -14.37
N TYR A 189 -3.33 -3.93 -13.99
CA TYR A 189 -2.55 -3.24 -12.95
C TYR A 189 -1.86 -2.01 -13.52
N TYR A 190 -2.00 -0.90 -12.84
CA TYR A 190 -1.41 0.38 -13.23
C TYR A 190 -1.25 1.31 -12.03
N TYR A 191 -0.31 2.24 -12.15
CA TYR A 191 -0.16 3.36 -11.23
C TYR A 191 -0.20 4.66 -12.04
N MET A 192 -1.27 5.44 -11.89
CA MET A 192 -1.48 6.67 -12.69
C MET A 192 -1.32 6.38 -14.19
N PHE A 193 -0.27 6.92 -14.80
CA PHE A 193 0.04 6.75 -16.22
C PHE A 193 0.99 5.56 -16.51
N HIS A 194 1.51 4.89 -15.49
CA HIS A 194 2.36 3.72 -15.63
C HIS A 194 1.48 2.46 -15.79
N SER A 195 1.40 1.91 -17.00
CA SER A 195 0.48 0.81 -17.32
C SER A 195 0.95 -0.02 -18.53
N PRO A 196 0.94 -1.38 -18.48
CA PRO A 196 0.79 -2.17 -17.26
C PRO A 196 1.98 -1.98 -16.33
N CYS A 197 1.77 -2.11 -15.00
CA CYS A 197 2.79 -1.83 -14.01
C CYS A 197 2.89 -2.99 -13.01
N ALA A 198 4.10 -3.56 -12.89
CA ALA A 198 4.41 -4.57 -11.88
C ALA A 198 4.98 -3.93 -10.62
N LEU A 199 4.74 -4.55 -9.47
CA LEU A 199 5.36 -4.18 -8.20
C LEU A 199 6.63 -5.00 -7.94
N MET A 200 7.58 -4.38 -7.26
CA MET A 200 8.78 -5.04 -6.78
C MET A 200 9.20 -4.46 -5.44
N LYS A 201 9.78 -5.30 -4.58
CA LYS A 201 10.34 -4.85 -3.30
C LYS A 201 11.80 -5.26 -3.21
N THR A 202 12.69 -4.28 -2.99
CA THR A 202 14.15 -4.51 -2.92
C THR A 202 14.67 -4.38 -1.48
N SER A 203 13.91 -3.65 -0.64
CA SER A 203 14.21 -3.43 0.77
C SER A 203 12.94 -3.32 1.61
N PHE A 204 13.08 -3.47 2.91
CA PHE A 204 11.99 -3.43 3.87
C PHE A 204 12.33 -2.48 5.01
N GLY A 205 11.34 -1.69 5.41
CA GLY A 205 11.46 -0.77 6.52
C GLY A 205 12.08 0.56 6.16
N CYS A 206 11.97 1.46 7.12
CA CYS A 206 12.49 2.81 7.03
C CYS A 206 13.03 3.21 8.42
N PRO A 207 14.29 3.63 8.54
CA PRO A 207 14.90 3.96 9.82
C PRO A 207 14.51 5.35 10.31
N PHE A 208 13.84 6.15 9.48
CA PHE A 208 13.41 7.48 9.87
C PHE A 208 12.28 7.44 10.90
N GLN A 209 12.18 8.52 11.69
CA GLN A 209 11.30 8.59 12.86
C GLN A 209 10.16 9.58 12.65
N CYS A 210 9.56 9.60 11.44
CA CYS A 210 8.40 10.43 11.19
C CYS A 210 7.23 9.99 12.07
N SER A 211 6.69 10.90 12.89
CA SER A 211 5.72 10.59 13.94
C SER A 211 4.37 10.06 13.41
N PHE A 212 4.03 10.37 12.17
CA PHE A 212 2.78 9.96 11.50
C PHE A 212 2.89 8.62 10.76
N CYS A 213 4.11 8.04 10.61
CA CYS A 213 4.37 7.01 9.61
C CYS A 213 4.26 5.59 10.17
N TYR A 214 3.55 4.72 9.42
CA TYR A 214 3.39 3.30 9.72
C TYR A 214 4.64 2.46 9.45
N CYS A 215 5.46 2.82 8.44
CA CYS A 215 6.58 1.99 7.97
C CYS A 215 7.55 1.64 9.10
N ARG A 216 7.83 2.61 9.99
CA ARG A 216 8.66 2.37 11.18
C ARG A 216 8.05 1.34 12.13
N VAL A 217 6.73 1.39 12.31
CA VAL A 217 6.04 0.50 13.27
C VAL A 217 6.10 -0.94 12.79
N ILE A 218 5.92 -1.18 11.50
CA ILE A 218 5.91 -2.51 10.88
C ILE A 218 7.25 -3.22 11.09
N THR A 219 8.38 -2.51 10.94
CA THR A 219 9.73 -3.12 11.03
C THR A 219 10.47 -2.81 12.32
N GLY A 220 9.82 -2.13 13.28
CA GLY A 220 10.48 -1.67 14.51
C GLY A 220 11.59 -0.65 14.24
N GLY A 221 11.51 0.12 13.15
CA GLY A 221 12.50 1.12 12.74
C GLY A 221 13.77 0.52 12.15
N LYS A 222 13.77 -0.75 11.79
CA LYS A 222 14.90 -1.43 11.13
C LYS A 222 14.77 -1.31 9.62
N TYR A 223 15.91 -1.39 8.93
CA TYR A 223 15.99 -1.40 7.48
C TYR A 223 16.70 -2.68 7.03
N TYR A 224 16.08 -3.41 6.11
CA TYR A 224 16.59 -4.68 5.59
C TYR A 224 16.62 -4.64 4.08
N THR A 225 17.67 -5.17 3.48
CA THR A 225 17.81 -5.27 2.02
C THR A 225 17.77 -6.73 1.58
N ARG A 226 17.21 -6.95 0.42
CA ARG A 226 17.37 -8.24 -0.28
C ARG A 226 18.74 -8.30 -0.94
N PRO A 227 19.36 -9.49 -1.08
CA PRO A 227 20.56 -9.64 -1.88
C PRO A 227 20.37 -9.10 -3.30
N MET A 228 21.33 -8.31 -3.81
CA MET A 228 21.18 -7.66 -5.12
C MET A 228 21.01 -8.66 -6.25
N ALA A 229 21.68 -9.82 -6.16
CA ALA A 229 21.52 -10.88 -7.15
C ALA A 229 20.06 -11.36 -7.27
N GLU A 230 19.36 -11.54 -6.15
CA GLU A 230 17.94 -11.94 -6.15
C GLU A 230 17.04 -10.83 -6.71
N VAL A 231 17.35 -9.56 -6.38
CA VAL A 231 16.63 -8.39 -6.93
C VAL A 231 16.74 -8.35 -8.45
N ILE A 232 17.94 -8.58 -8.98
CA ILE A 232 18.17 -8.55 -10.43
C ILE A 232 17.53 -9.76 -11.14
N GLU A 233 17.59 -10.95 -10.56
CA GLU A 233 16.93 -12.12 -11.15
C GLU A 233 15.41 -11.95 -11.18
N GLU A 234 14.81 -11.44 -10.11
CA GLU A 234 13.39 -11.09 -10.12
C GLU A 234 13.07 -10.02 -11.18
N LEU A 235 13.86 -8.95 -11.25
CA LEU A 235 13.67 -7.88 -12.21
C LEU A 235 13.72 -8.35 -13.67
N LYS A 236 14.59 -9.32 -13.98
CA LYS A 236 14.65 -9.98 -15.30
C LYS A 236 13.40 -10.83 -15.59
N SER A 237 12.81 -11.43 -14.57
CA SER A 237 11.64 -12.31 -14.73
C SER A 237 10.33 -11.54 -14.94
N ILE A 238 10.29 -10.24 -14.61
CA ILE A 238 9.10 -9.39 -14.78
C ILE A 238 8.97 -9.01 -16.26
N GLU A 239 7.82 -9.28 -16.88
CA GLU A 239 7.57 -8.95 -18.30
C GLU A 239 7.28 -7.45 -18.50
N GLU A 240 6.58 -6.81 -17.57
CA GLU A 240 6.22 -5.40 -17.67
C GLU A 240 7.44 -4.50 -17.76
N GLU A 241 7.32 -3.47 -18.59
CA GLU A 241 8.35 -2.43 -18.69
C GLU A 241 8.28 -1.45 -17.52
N GLU A 242 7.08 -1.16 -17.00
CA GLU A 242 6.86 -0.25 -15.88
C GLU A 242 6.98 -1.02 -14.57
N ILE A 243 7.92 -0.61 -13.72
CA ILE A 243 8.18 -1.22 -12.42
C ILE A 243 8.00 -0.18 -11.33
N TYR A 244 7.06 -0.45 -10.42
CA TYR A 244 6.94 0.31 -9.20
C TYR A 244 7.70 -0.40 -8.08
N ILE A 245 8.85 0.13 -7.69
CA ILE A 245 9.61 -0.34 -6.53
C ILE A 245 8.92 0.19 -5.27
N VAL A 246 8.25 -0.70 -4.55
CA VAL A 246 7.41 -0.39 -3.37
C VAL A 246 8.17 -0.48 -2.06
N ASP A 247 9.46 -0.15 -2.07
CA ASP A 247 10.24 0.01 -0.86
C ASP A 247 9.68 1.16 -0.02
N ASP A 248 9.76 1.06 1.31
CA ASP A 248 9.29 2.11 2.20
C ASP A 248 10.09 3.42 2.04
N ASP A 249 11.34 3.31 1.59
CA ASP A 249 12.20 4.40 1.11
C ASP A 249 13.31 3.82 0.21
N PHE A 250 13.11 3.82 -1.09
CA PHE A 250 14.11 3.33 -2.04
C PHE A 250 15.35 4.24 -2.06
N LEU A 251 15.12 5.55 -1.98
CA LEU A 251 16.17 6.57 -1.99
C LEU A 251 16.75 6.83 -0.59
N PHE A 252 17.13 5.75 0.12
CA PHE A 252 17.68 5.85 1.48
C PHE A 252 19.20 5.73 1.52
N SER A 253 19.77 4.71 0.85
CA SER A 253 21.19 4.41 0.93
C SER A 253 21.87 4.64 -0.42
N LYS A 254 22.85 5.57 -0.45
CA LYS A 254 23.63 5.86 -1.64
C LYS A 254 24.32 4.59 -2.15
N ASP A 255 25.02 3.87 -1.29
CA ASP A 255 25.76 2.66 -1.66
C ASP A 255 24.84 1.60 -2.27
N ARG A 256 23.64 1.45 -1.70
CA ARG A 256 22.62 0.51 -2.22
C ARG A 256 22.12 0.90 -3.60
N ILE A 257 21.92 2.19 -3.84
CA ILE A 257 21.51 2.69 -5.17
C ILE A 257 22.63 2.52 -6.18
N GLU A 258 23.88 2.76 -5.81
CA GLU A 258 25.03 2.52 -6.67
C GLU A 258 25.15 1.05 -7.05
N GLU A 259 25.03 0.12 -6.07
CA GLU A 259 24.99 -1.33 -6.31
C GLU A 259 23.88 -1.72 -7.31
N PHE A 260 22.67 -1.14 -7.13
CA PHE A 260 21.55 -1.36 -8.04
C PHE A 260 21.85 -0.87 -9.45
N LEU A 261 22.37 0.36 -9.60
CA LEU A 261 22.72 0.96 -10.89
C LEU A 261 23.77 0.13 -11.63
N GLU A 262 24.85 -0.27 -10.94
CA GLU A 262 25.91 -1.10 -11.52
C GLU A 262 25.36 -2.46 -11.98
N ALA A 263 24.45 -3.05 -11.20
CA ALA A 263 23.85 -4.34 -11.54
C ALA A 263 22.91 -4.23 -12.74
N VAL A 264 22.05 -3.20 -12.80
CA VAL A 264 21.13 -2.94 -13.93
C VAL A 264 21.93 -2.67 -15.21
N GLU A 265 23.01 -1.88 -15.14
CA GLU A 265 23.88 -1.55 -16.27
C GLU A 265 24.61 -2.81 -16.77
N ARG A 266 25.25 -3.58 -15.89
CA ARG A 266 25.95 -4.83 -16.20
C ARG A 266 25.05 -5.83 -16.91
N GLU A 267 23.82 -5.99 -16.42
CA GLU A 267 22.83 -6.94 -16.97
C GLU A 267 22.02 -6.36 -18.13
N LYS A 268 22.27 -5.08 -18.50
CA LYS A 268 21.61 -4.36 -19.60
C LYS A 268 20.08 -4.35 -19.49
N ILE A 269 19.58 -4.26 -18.27
CA ILE A 269 18.13 -4.26 -17.98
C ILE A 269 17.54 -2.93 -18.45
N LYS A 270 16.45 -3.00 -19.21
CA LYS A 270 15.71 -1.82 -19.71
C LYS A 270 14.31 -1.84 -19.14
N LYS A 271 14.13 -1.15 -18.02
CA LYS A 271 12.82 -0.96 -17.35
C LYS A 271 12.59 0.52 -17.08
N ARG A 272 11.36 0.90 -16.81
CA ARG A 272 10.97 2.23 -16.37
C ARG A 272 10.54 2.16 -14.90
N TYR A 273 11.17 2.95 -14.05
CA TYR A 273 10.98 2.85 -12.61
C TYR A 273 10.16 4.00 -12.05
N LEU A 274 9.26 3.65 -11.12
CA LEU A 274 8.62 4.54 -10.17
C LEU A 274 9.07 4.12 -8.77
N VAL A 275 9.49 5.07 -7.92
CA VAL A 275 10.03 4.76 -6.59
C VAL A 275 9.48 5.70 -5.52
N TYR A 276 9.52 5.28 -4.26
CA TYR A 276 9.41 6.18 -3.11
C TYR A 276 10.76 6.78 -2.76
N GLY A 277 10.75 8.05 -2.32
CA GLY A 277 11.96 8.69 -1.83
C GLY A 277 11.70 9.93 -0.99
N ARG A 278 12.73 10.34 -0.26
CA ARG A 278 12.76 11.54 0.56
C ARG A 278 13.42 12.69 -0.19
N SER A 279 13.00 13.91 0.12
CA SER A 279 13.52 15.11 -0.51
C SER A 279 14.98 15.42 -0.15
N ASP A 280 15.43 15.04 1.05
CA ASP A 280 16.83 15.19 1.48
C ASP A 280 17.79 14.39 0.60
N PHE A 281 17.51 13.09 0.36
CA PHE A 281 18.34 12.28 -0.53
C PHE A 281 18.46 12.89 -1.95
N VAL A 282 17.33 13.27 -2.54
CA VAL A 282 17.31 13.89 -3.87
C VAL A 282 18.13 15.21 -3.89
N ALA A 283 17.98 16.02 -2.84
CA ALA A 283 18.70 17.29 -2.72
C ALA A 283 20.22 17.11 -2.52
N GLU A 284 20.63 16.07 -1.80
CA GLU A 284 22.03 15.82 -1.47
C GLU A 284 22.78 15.07 -2.58
N HIS A 285 22.08 14.25 -3.41
CA HIS A 285 22.68 13.36 -4.41
C HIS A 285 22.17 13.59 -5.85
N PRO A 286 22.30 14.80 -6.42
CA PRO A 286 21.81 15.07 -7.77
C PRO A 286 22.50 14.22 -8.85
N GLU A 287 23.76 13.84 -8.63
CA GLU A 287 24.52 12.96 -9.52
C GLU A 287 23.95 11.54 -9.57
N ILE A 288 23.47 11.02 -8.43
CA ILE A 288 22.79 9.72 -8.36
C ILE A 288 21.43 9.79 -9.06
N MET A 289 20.69 10.88 -8.88
CA MET A 289 19.42 11.08 -9.55
C MET A 289 19.57 11.13 -11.08
N MET A 290 20.65 11.71 -11.59
CA MET A 290 20.96 11.70 -13.01
C MET A 290 21.23 10.27 -13.52
N ARG A 291 22.05 9.49 -12.81
CA ARG A 291 22.31 8.08 -13.16
C ARG A 291 21.05 7.23 -13.08
N LEU A 292 20.19 7.45 -12.09
CA LEU A 292 18.88 6.78 -11.99
C LEU A 292 17.97 7.13 -13.16
N LYS A 293 17.97 8.40 -13.62
CA LYS A 293 17.24 8.81 -14.83
C LYS A 293 17.72 8.06 -16.05
N ASP A 294 19.03 7.96 -16.25
CA ASP A 294 19.64 7.23 -17.36
C ASP A 294 19.33 5.73 -17.30
N ALA A 295 19.26 5.16 -16.10
CA ALA A 295 18.85 3.77 -15.86
C ALA A 295 17.34 3.52 -16.02
N GLY A 296 16.52 4.57 -16.21
CA GLY A 296 15.09 4.45 -16.49
C GLY A 296 14.13 5.00 -15.43
N LEU A 297 14.61 5.73 -14.41
CA LEU A 297 13.72 6.37 -13.43
C LEU A 297 12.80 7.39 -14.10
N GLN A 298 11.49 7.18 -14.04
CA GLN A 298 10.47 8.04 -14.63
C GLN A 298 9.78 8.94 -13.61
N ALA A 299 9.57 8.44 -12.40
CA ALA A 299 8.81 9.16 -11.39
C ALA A 299 9.29 8.86 -9.96
N VAL A 300 9.13 9.84 -9.09
CA VAL A 300 9.38 9.70 -7.65
C VAL A 300 8.13 10.13 -6.87
N ILE A 301 7.63 9.24 -6.02
CA ILE A 301 6.66 9.59 -4.99
C ILE A 301 7.46 10.18 -3.84
N ILE A 302 7.34 11.47 -3.64
CA ILE A 302 8.20 12.22 -2.71
C ILE A 302 7.39 12.79 -1.54
N GLY A 303 7.79 12.45 -0.32
CA GLY A 303 7.20 12.98 0.89
C GLY A 303 7.66 14.42 1.15
N LEU A 304 6.92 15.41 0.61
CA LEU A 304 7.15 16.83 0.87
C LEU A 304 6.54 17.26 2.21
N GLU A 305 5.47 16.63 2.61
CA GLU A 305 4.62 16.72 3.81
C GLU A 305 4.03 18.11 4.06
N SER A 306 4.79 19.19 3.99
CA SER A 306 4.27 20.56 4.20
C SER A 306 5.05 21.61 3.42
N ALA A 307 4.38 22.77 3.23
CA ALA A 307 5.00 24.01 2.80
C ALA A 307 5.34 24.94 3.98
N ARG A 308 5.19 24.48 5.24
CA ARG A 308 5.52 25.21 6.47
C ARG A 308 6.61 24.44 7.25
N GLU A 309 7.69 25.13 7.62
CA GLU A 309 8.79 24.54 8.39
C GLU A 309 8.32 23.96 9.74
N ALA A 310 7.41 24.65 10.43
CA ALA A 310 6.87 24.22 11.70
C ALA A 310 6.19 22.85 11.65
N ASP A 311 5.55 22.51 10.52
CA ASP A 311 4.92 21.20 10.35
C ASP A 311 5.96 20.11 10.14
N LEU A 312 7.02 20.36 9.37
CA LEU A 312 8.10 19.39 9.18
C LEU A 312 8.77 19.04 10.51
N ILE A 313 8.95 20.03 11.39
CA ILE A 313 9.46 19.85 12.76
C ILE A 313 8.45 19.02 13.59
N ARG A 314 7.17 19.39 13.57
CA ARG A 314 6.09 18.68 14.30
C ARG A 314 6.01 17.21 13.91
N TYR A 315 6.19 16.91 12.64
CA TYR A 315 6.15 15.54 12.09
C TYR A 315 7.47 14.78 12.23
N ASN A 316 8.49 15.38 12.86
CA ASN A 316 9.84 14.80 12.95
C ASN A 316 10.37 14.32 11.59
N LYS A 317 10.05 15.08 10.51
CA LYS A 317 10.43 14.70 9.13
C LYS A 317 11.93 14.80 8.88
N ARG A 318 12.66 15.61 9.64
CA ARG A 318 14.11 15.85 9.54
C ARG A 318 14.53 16.27 8.13
N THR A 319 13.76 17.14 7.50
CA THR A 319 14.04 17.82 6.25
C THR A 319 13.61 19.28 6.38
N SER A 320 13.83 20.10 5.37
CA SER A 320 13.46 21.51 5.35
C SER A 320 12.72 21.90 4.07
N ILE A 321 12.05 23.04 4.09
CA ILE A 321 11.40 23.61 2.90
C ILE A 321 12.44 23.89 1.81
N GLU A 322 13.65 24.29 2.17
CA GLU A 322 14.74 24.51 1.21
C GLU A 322 15.15 23.22 0.53
N MET A 323 15.30 22.11 1.28
CA MET A 323 15.56 20.77 0.71
C MET A 323 14.44 20.34 -0.23
N ASN A 324 13.17 20.53 0.17
CA ASN A 324 12.03 20.26 -0.70
C ASN A 324 12.13 21.05 -2.02
N HIS A 325 12.45 22.35 -1.96
CA HIS A 325 12.60 23.18 -3.15
C HIS A 325 13.77 22.73 -4.04
N LYS A 326 14.89 22.34 -3.44
CA LYS A 326 16.07 21.85 -4.15
C LYS A 326 15.76 20.52 -4.86
N ALA A 327 15.13 19.58 -4.15
CA ALA A 327 14.71 18.29 -4.68
C ALA A 327 13.75 18.45 -5.87
N ILE A 328 12.73 19.29 -5.74
CA ILE A 328 11.77 19.57 -6.81
C ILE A 328 12.49 20.10 -8.06
N ARG A 329 13.42 21.05 -7.90
CA ARG A 329 14.19 21.60 -9.05
C ARG A 329 15.08 20.56 -9.73
N ILE A 330 15.73 19.68 -8.95
CA ILE A 330 16.57 18.60 -9.49
C ILE A 330 15.71 17.65 -10.32
N LEU A 331 14.60 17.13 -9.75
CA LEU A 331 13.72 16.21 -10.44
C LEU A 331 13.13 16.83 -11.73
N GLN A 332 12.70 18.10 -11.66
CA GLN A 332 12.21 18.84 -12.85
C GLN A 332 13.28 19.03 -13.91
N GLY A 333 14.52 19.36 -13.50
CA GLY A 333 15.66 19.51 -14.39
C GLY A 333 16.04 18.23 -15.12
N LEU A 334 15.77 17.07 -14.51
CA LEU A 334 16.00 15.74 -15.06
C LEU A 334 14.79 15.16 -15.81
N ASP A 335 13.69 15.90 -15.93
CA ASP A 335 12.40 15.40 -16.45
C ASP A 335 11.95 14.10 -15.75
N ILE A 336 12.08 14.05 -14.42
CA ILE A 336 11.54 13.01 -13.55
C ILE A 336 10.23 13.52 -12.97
N GLU A 337 9.15 12.74 -13.09
CA GLU A 337 7.86 13.13 -12.55
C GLU A 337 7.85 13.13 -11.03
N ILE A 338 7.12 14.10 -10.48
CA ILE A 338 6.99 14.29 -9.04
C ILE A 338 5.56 13.97 -8.63
N TYR A 339 5.39 12.92 -7.83
CA TYR A 339 4.14 12.64 -7.10
C TYR A 339 4.32 13.10 -5.65
N GLY A 340 4.05 14.39 -5.41
CA GLY A 340 4.26 15.01 -4.10
C GLY A 340 3.17 14.64 -3.11
N THR A 341 3.53 14.18 -1.90
CA THR A 341 2.59 13.98 -0.82
C THR A 341 2.65 15.12 0.18
N LEU A 342 1.48 15.60 0.62
CA LEU A 342 1.34 16.72 1.53
C LEU A 342 0.26 16.42 2.58
N ILE A 343 0.58 16.68 3.83
CA ILE A 343 -0.35 16.58 4.96
C ILE A 343 -0.97 17.96 5.19
N LEU A 344 -2.29 18.00 5.32
CA LEU A 344 -3.05 19.21 5.62
C LEU A 344 -3.37 19.25 7.12
N PRO A 345 -2.70 20.10 7.92
CA PRO A 345 -2.90 20.19 9.35
C PRO A 345 -4.28 20.77 9.71
N LEU A 346 -4.72 20.53 10.94
CA LEU A 346 -6.02 21.00 11.46
C LEU A 346 -6.10 22.51 11.61
N ASP A 347 -4.98 23.15 11.91
CA ASP A 347 -4.85 24.58 12.14
C ASP A 347 -4.85 25.42 10.85
N PHE A 348 -5.01 24.78 9.68
CA PHE A 348 -5.08 25.48 8.41
C PHE A 348 -6.28 26.43 8.35
N THR A 349 -5.97 27.71 8.14
CA THR A 349 -6.95 28.73 7.82
C THR A 349 -7.13 28.84 6.29
N LYS A 350 -8.13 29.62 5.86
CA LYS A 350 -8.27 29.97 4.42
C LYS A 350 -7.02 30.68 3.86
N LYS A 351 -6.26 31.39 4.71
CA LYS A 351 -5.00 32.02 4.31
C LYS A 351 -3.93 30.98 4.02
N ASP A 352 -3.85 29.93 4.85
CA ASP A 352 -2.87 28.84 4.68
C ASP A 352 -3.18 28.02 3.42
N PHE A 353 -4.44 27.70 3.15
CA PHE A 353 -4.85 27.08 1.89
C PHE A 353 -4.50 27.95 0.67
N LYS A 354 -4.69 29.27 0.77
CA LYS A 354 -4.26 30.21 -0.28
C LYS A 354 -2.74 30.21 -0.45
N ALA A 355 -1.99 30.23 0.65
CA ALA A 355 -0.52 30.18 0.63
C ALA A 355 -0.02 28.86 0.00
N LEU A 356 -0.58 27.72 0.40
CA LEU A 356 -0.26 26.40 -0.19
C LEU A 356 -0.55 26.37 -1.70
N ARG A 357 -1.68 26.93 -2.14
CA ARG A 357 -1.99 27.02 -3.57
C ARG A 357 -0.97 27.85 -4.35
N ILE A 358 -0.51 28.97 -3.78
CA ILE A 358 0.53 29.81 -4.38
C ILE A 358 1.86 29.04 -4.45
N TRP A 359 2.20 28.33 -3.37
CA TRP A 359 3.41 27.51 -3.30
C TRP A 359 3.40 26.37 -4.34
N LEU A 360 2.31 25.61 -4.43
CA LEU A 360 2.14 24.54 -5.44
C LEU A 360 2.25 25.08 -6.87
N LYS A 361 1.68 26.29 -7.11
CA LYS A 361 1.82 26.95 -8.42
C LYS A 361 3.26 27.36 -8.70
N ARG A 362 3.96 27.92 -7.70
CA ARG A 362 5.36 28.37 -7.83
C ARG A 362 6.30 27.20 -8.06
N MET A 363 6.05 26.08 -7.40
CA MET A 363 6.84 24.83 -7.56
C MET A 363 6.44 24.05 -8.81
N ASP A 364 5.48 24.50 -9.58
CA ASP A 364 4.97 23.87 -10.81
C ASP A 364 4.64 22.36 -10.65
N LEU A 365 4.12 21.99 -9.47
CA LEU A 365 3.71 20.61 -9.20
C LEU A 365 2.40 20.29 -9.92
N THR A 366 2.35 19.12 -10.58
CA THR A 366 1.19 18.65 -11.34
C THR A 366 0.46 17.54 -10.59
N PHE A 367 1.21 16.64 -10.01
CA PHE A 367 0.64 15.53 -9.25
C PHE A 367 0.95 15.73 -7.77
N VAL A 368 -0.11 15.85 -7.00
CA VAL A 368 -0.02 15.95 -5.54
C VAL A 368 -1.11 15.11 -4.89
N ASN A 369 -0.77 14.48 -3.79
CA ASN A 369 -1.71 13.85 -2.89
C ASN A 369 -1.84 14.74 -1.65
N LEU A 370 -3.03 15.34 -1.47
CA LEU A 370 -3.35 16.25 -0.36
C LEU A 370 -4.12 15.45 0.69
N GLN A 371 -3.47 15.15 1.79
CA GLN A 371 -4.01 14.29 2.84
C GLN A 371 -4.39 15.13 4.08
N PRO A 372 -5.68 15.21 4.47
CA PRO A 372 -6.01 15.67 5.81
C PRO A 372 -5.21 14.88 6.84
N LEU A 373 -4.71 15.56 7.87
CA LEU A 373 -3.98 14.87 8.95
C LEU A 373 -4.85 13.73 9.50
N THR A 374 -4.36 12.51 9.34
CA THR A 374 -5.04 11.28 9.77
C THR A 374 -4.10 10.50 10.68
N PRO A 375 -4.20 10.66 12.01
CA PRO A 375 -3.40 9.88 12.95
C PRO A 375 -3.87 8.43 12.93
N LEU A 376 -3.09 7.56 12.33
CA LEU A 376 -3.43 6.13 12.27
C LEU A 376 -3.08 5.44 13.59
N LYS A 377 -3.93 4.55 14.06
CA LYS A 377 -3.74 3.76 15.27
C LYS A 377 -2.40 2.99 15.19
N GLY A 378 -1.57 3.10 16.23
CA GLY A 378 -0.23 2.52 16.26
C GLY A 378 0.89 3.49 15.87
N THR A 379 0.60 4.65 15.27
CA THR A 379 1.58 5.71 15.05
C THR A 379 1.79 6.56 16.31
N GLU A 380 2.95 7.22 16.39
CA GLU A 380 3.33 8.05 17.55
C GLU A 380 2.33 9.17 17.82
N ILE A 381 1.82 9.81 16.75
CA ILE A 381 0.88 10.94 16.89
C ILE A 381 -0.55 10.52 17.24
N TYR A 382 -0.90 9.24 17.22
CA TYR A 382 -2.31 8.82 17.42
C TYR A 382 -2.88 9.32 18.74
N GLY A 383 -2.14 9.14 19.83
CA GLY A 383 -2.56 9.51 21.18
C GLY A 383 -2.81 11.01 21.36
N ASP A 384 -2.06 11.85 20.64
CA ASP A 384 -2.14 13.31 20.75
C ASP A 384 -3.48 13.87 20.25
N TYR A 385 -4.14 13.16 19.31
CA TYR A 385 -5.32 13.63 18.61
C TYR A 385 -6.63 12.91 18.96
N VAL A 386 -6.62 11.95 19.89
CA VAL A 386 -7.82 11.17 20.24
C VAL A 386 -9.01 12.04 20.63
N LYS A 387 -8.75 13.19 21.29
CA LYS A 387 -9.80 14.13 21.71
C LYS A 387 -10.45 14.92 20.57
N ASP A 388 -9.76 14.99 19.44
CA ASP A 388 -10.16 15.77 18.27
C ASP A 388 -10.86 14.91 17.21
N PHE A 389 -11.02 13.61 17.45
CA PHE A 389 -11.70 12.69 16.54
C PHE A 389 -13.17 13.10 16.37
N ILE A 390 -13.60 13.22 15.12
CA ILE A 390 -14.99 13.44 14.72
C ILE A 390 -15.60 12.22 14.02
N GLU A 391 -14.77 11.23 13.68
CA GLU A 391 -15.18 9.94 13.15
C GLU A 391 -14.84 8.85 14.15
N ASP A 392 -15.67 7.81 14.18
CA ASP A 392 -15.42 6.63 15.03
C ASP A 392 -14.11 5.95 14.61
N PRO A 393 -13.17 5.69 15.53
CA PRO A 393 -11.97 4.91 15.21
C PRO A 393 -12.26 3.53 14.63
N LYS A 394 -13.44 2.94 14.89
CA LYS A 394 -13.88 1.66 14.33
C LYS A 394 -14.51 1.78 12.93
N ALA A 395 -14.78 2.99 12.46
CA ALA A 395 -15.20 3.23 11.08
C ALA A 395 -13.96 3.24 10.16
N HIS A 396 -13.26 2.10 10.11
CA HIS A 396 -11.97 1.93 9.46
C HIS A 396 -11.94 2.43 8.02
N GLU A 397 -13.05 2.31 7.29
CA GLU A 397 -13.20 2.80 5.92
C GLU A 397 -13.04 4.31 5.76
N LYS A 398 -13.14 5.07 6.84
CA LYS A 398 -12.97 6.52 6.83
C LYS A 398 -11.56 6.97 7.22
N TRP A 399 -10.73 6.07 7.73
CA TRP A 399 -9.33 6.35 8.08
C TRP A 399 -8.41 6.13 6.89
N ASP A 400 -8.77 6.71 5.76
CA ASP A 400 -8.20 6.53 4.41
C ASP A 400 -7.27 7.66 3.96
N MET A 401 -6.90 8.56 4.88
CA MET A 401 -6.06 9.74 4.59
C MET A 401 -6.69 10.73 3.58
N ALA A 402 -7.97 10.57 3.27
CA ALA A 402 -8.75 11.47 2.42
C ALA A 402 -9.97 12.03 3.13
N HIS A 403 -10.52 11.29 4.11
CA HIS A 403 -11.52 11.81 5.03
C HIS A 403 -10.89 12.78 6.03
N VAL A 404 -11.67 13.82 6.36
CA VAL A 404 -11.37 14.70 7.50
C VAL A 404 -11.87 13.99 8.75
N VAL A 405 -11.00 13.27 9.44
CA VAL A 405 -11.33 12.48 10.65
C VAL A 405 -11.13 13.25 11.95
N LEU A 406 -10.54 14.42 11.86
CA LEU A 406 -10.25 15.31 12.98
C LEU A 406 -11.01 16.63 12.83
N ARG A 407 -11.33 17.27 13.94
CA ARG A 407 -12.00 18.57 13.95
C ARG A 407 -11.02 19.67 13.50
N PRO A 408 -11.27 20.38 12.38
CA PRO A 408 -10.46 21.54 12.01
C PRO A 408 -10.63 22.70 13.01
N ASP A 409 -9.52 23.37 13.35
CA ASP A 409 -9.50 24.43 14.36
C ASP A 409 -10.16 25.75 13.87
N ALA A 410 -9.95 26.09 12.59
CA ALA A 410 -10.25 27.40 12.04
C ALA A 410 -11.45 27.44 11.06
N MET A 411 -12.07 26.31 10.79
CA MET A 411 -13.18 26.21 9.84
C MET A 411 -14.03 24.95 10.06
N THR A 412 -15.20 24.89 9.44
CA THR A 412 -16.03 23.69 9.47
C THR A 412 -15.43 22.59 8.58
N VAL A 413 -15.76 21.31 8.85
CA VAL A 413 -15.37 20.16 8.02
C VAL A 413 -15.74 20.39 6.55
N ARG A 414 -16.96 20.90 6.30
CA ARG A 414 -17.43 21.26 4.95
C ARG A 414 -16.53 22.29 4.27
N GLN A 415 -16.12 23.34 4.99
CA GLN A 415 -15.19 24.34 4.45
C GLN A 415 -13.82 23.74 4.17
N PHE A 416 -13.34 22.84 5.01
CA PHE A 416 -12.06 22.15 4.81
C PHE A 416 -12.07 21.31 3.52
N TYR A 417 -13.08 20.47 3.33
CA TYR A 417 -13.26 19.73 2.06
C TYR A 417 -13.36 20.66 0.84
N PHE A 418 -14.05 21.78 0.96
CA PHE A 418 -14.16 22.76 -0.12
C PHE A 418 -12.80 23.35 -0.49
N GLU A 419 -11.97 23.70 0.49
CA GLU A 419 -10.62 24.22 0.24
C GLU A 419 -9.71 23.13 -0.39
N ILE A 420 -9.79 21.85 0.03
CA ILE A 420 -9.10 20.74 -0.63
C ILE A 420 -9.48 20.66 -2.11
N MET A 421 -10.77 20.66 -2.41
CA MET A 421 -11.24 20.60 -3.80
C MET A 421 -10.73 21.78 -4.62
N LYS A 422 -10.74 22.99 -4.05
CA LYS A 422 -10.17 24.19 -4.71
C LYS A 422 -8.69 24.01 -5.03
N LEU A 423 -7.91 23.36 -4.14
CA LEU A 423 -6.51 23.06 -4.41
C LEU A 423 -6.36 22.11 -5.60
N TYR A 424 -7.09 20.98 -5.61
CA TYR A 424 -7.05 20.03 -6.71
C TYR A 424 -7.45 20.69 -8.04
N TYR A 425 -8.55 21.42 -8.09
CA TYR A 425 -8.97 22.14 -9.31
C TYR A 425 -7.92 23.16 -9.77
N ALA A 426 -7.32 23.90 -8.83
CA ALA A 426 -6.30 24.88 -9.15
C ALA A 426 -5.01 24.27 -9.72
N ILE A 427 -4.73 23.00 -9.46
CA ILE A 427 -3.58 22.28 -9.98
C ILE A 427 -3.91 21.65 -11.34
N VAL A 428 -5.00 20.88 -11.38
CA VAL A 428 -5.38 20.08 -12.57
C VAL A 428 -5.80 20.97 -13.74
N MET A 429 -6.56 22.03 -13.48
CA MET A 429 -7.13 22.89 -14.51
C MET A 429 -6.17 23.94 -15.09
N ARG A 430 -4.87 23.82 -14.85
CA ARG A 430 -3.86 24.68 -15.50
C ARG A 430 -3.71 24.30 -16.97
N PRO A 431 -3.90 25.23 -17.92
CA PRO A 431 -3.74 24.93 -19.35
C PRO A 431 -2.38 24.30 -19.67
N LYS A 432 -1.30 24.81 -19.05
CA LYS A 432 0.06 24.25 -19.19
C LYS A 432 0.11 22.77 -18.81
N ASN A 433 -0.53 22.36 -17.69
CA ASN A 433 -0.55 20.99 -17.22
C ASN A 433 -1.34 20.10 -18.18
N ILE A 434 -2.52 20.57 -18.62
CA ILE A 434 -3.35 19.84 -19.58
C ILE A 434 -2.58 19.58 -20.88
N LEU A 435 -1.95 20.59 -21.45
CA LEU A 435 -1.16 20.46 -22.68
C LEU A 435 0.03 19.50 -22.49
N ARG A 436 0.75 19.61 -21.36
CA ARG A 436 1.87 18.72 -21.02
C ARG A 436 1.42 17.27 -20.92
N LEU A 437 0.32 17.00 -20.21
CA LEU A 437 -0.20 15.64 -20.02
C LEU A 437 -0.72 15.05 -21.33
N LEU A 438 -1.41 15.83 -22.16
CA LEU A 438 -1.86 15.40 -23.48
C LEU A 438 -0.68 15.07 -24.41
N GLY A 439 0.36 15.90 -24.39
CA GLY A 439 1.58 15.66 -25.17
C GLY A 439 2.38 14.45 -24.73
N LYS A 440 2.47 14.20 -23.41
CA LYS A 440 3.28 13.10 -22.83
C LYS A 440 2.58 11.74 -22.90
N TYR A 441 1.27 11.67 -22.57
CA TYR A 441 0.55 10.41 -22.39
C TYR A 441 -0.55 10.14 -23.43
N GLY A 442 -0.79 11.10 -24.33
CA GLY A 442 -1.82 10.99 -25.35
C GLY A 442 -3.26 11.08 -24.80
N MET A 443 -4.22 11.09 -25.71
CA MET A 443 -5.63 11.35 -25.37
C MET A 443 -6.26 10.21 -24.55
N ARG A 444 -5.98 8.95 -24.90
CA ARG A 444 -6.62 7.76 -24.29
C ARG A 444 -6.32 7.67 -22.79
N GLU A 445 -5.05 7.77 -22.42
CA GLU A 445 -4.64 7.67 -21.02
C GLU A 445 -5.12 8.88 -20.19
N ASN A 446 -5.11 10.07 -20.78
CA ASN A 446 -5.66 11.25 -20.13
C ASN A 446 -7.18 11.14 -19.90
N LEU A 447 -7.95 10.56 -20.82
CA LEU A 447 -9.38 10.29 -20.63
C LEU A 447 -9.63 9.25 -19.53
N LYS A 448 -8.80 8.20 -19.43
CA LYS A 448 -8.85 7.20 -18.35
C LYS A 448 -8.64 7.89 -16.99
N MET A 449 -7.59 8.71 -16.88
CA MET A 449 -7.27 9.44 -15.65
C MET A 449 -8.34 10.48 -15.29
N LEU A 450 -8.90 11.16 -16.28
CA LEU A 450 -10.00 12.11 -16.06
C LEU A 450 -11.23 11.42 -15.48
N LYS A 451 -11.63 10.26 -16.01
CA LYS A 451 -12.74 9.46 -15.46
C LYS A 451 -12.48 9.03 -14.03
N GLY A 452 -11.27 8.58 -13.71
CA GLY A 452 -10.86 8.26 -12.34
C GLY A 452 -10.96 9.46 -11.40
N SER A 453 -10.39 10.59 -11.80
CA SER A 453 -10.42 11.83 -11.03
C SER A 453 -11.84 12.37 -10.82
N GLN A 454 -12.75 12.19 -11.79
CA GLN A 454 -14.16 12.54 -11.64
C GLN A 454 -14.85 11.71 -10.55
N LYS A 455 -14.55 10.40 -10.46
CA LYS A 455 -15.09 9.53 -9.40
C LYS A 455 -14.62 9.99 -8.02
N VAL A 456 -13.34 10.29 -7.86
CA VAL A 456 -12.78 10.85 -6.60
C VAL A 456 -13.45 12.18 -6.28
N SER A 457 -13.57 13.09 -7.26
CA SER A 457 -14.24 14.36 -7.08
C SER A 457 -15.70 14.21 -6.65
N ALA A 458 -16.42 13.23 -7.22
CA ALA A 458 -17.80 12.94 -6.82
C ALA A 458 -17.90 12.44 -5.37
N GLN A 459 -16.92 11.64 -4.90
CA GLN A 459 -16.85 11.23 -3.49
C GLN A 459 -16.66 12.44 -2.55
N TYR A 460 -15.76 13.35 -2.88
CA TYR A 460 -15.59 14.62 -2.12
C TYR A 460 -16.84 15.50 -2.16
N MET A 461 -17.50 15.64 -3.33
CA MET A 461 -18.76 16.41 -3.46
C MET A 461 -19.86 15.81 -2.58
N LYS A 462 -19.97 14.49 -2.48
CA LYS A 462 -20.92 13.82 -1.57
C LYS A 462 -20.68 14.19 -0.10
N LYS A 463 -19.40 14.38 0.32
CA LYS A 463 -19.06 14.85 1.68
C LYS A 463 -19.45 16.32 1.88
N LEU A 464 -19.26 17.15 0.86
CA LEU A 464 -19.72 18.56 0.92
C LEU A 464 -21.24 18.70 1.07
N MET A 465 -22.02 17.76 0.54
CA MET A 465 -23.49 17.78 0.64
C MET A 465 -24.01 17.21 1.96
N LYS A 466 -23.29 16.26 2.57
CA LYS A 466 -23.71 15.60 3.82
C LYS A 466 -23.25 16.31 5.10
N GLY A 467 -22.22 17.12 5.04
CA GLY A 467 -21.68 17.93 6.14
C GLY A 467 -22.05 19.38 5.99
#